data_dfeb79f9124fb5a9599e38afa280a1d5
#
_entry.id   dfeb79f9124fb5a9599e38afa280a1d5
#
_cell.length_a   1.000
_cell.length_b   1.000
_cell.length_c   1.000
_cell.angle_alpha   90.00
_cell.angle_beta   90.00
_cell.angle_gamma   90.00
#
_symmetry.space_group_name_H-M   'P 1'
#
loop_
_entity.id
_entity.type
_entity.pdbx_description
1 polymer ?
#
loop_
_entity_poly.entity_id
_entity_poly.type
_entity_poly.pdbx_seq_one_letter_code
_entity_poly.pdbx_strand_id
1 'polypeptide(L)'
;MSIYDLNAYEVLQTEDLSDLKSKGTLLKHKKSGARVLLMENDDENKVFTIGFRTPPSDSTGVPHIMEHSVLCGSKEFPVKDPFVELVKGSLNTFLNAMTYPDKTVYPVASCNDKDFQNLMHVYMDAVFYPNIYQNDKTFRQEGWSYKLDDPDGELTISGVVYNEMKGAFSSPEGVLDRVVLNSLFPDNTYSVESGGDPEVIPELTYEQFLDFHRKYYHPSNSYIYLYGDMNMEEKLRWLDEKYLSDFENEPVDSEIHLQKPFTEMKEVVQEYSIASEESEEDNTYLSYNKVIGTTLDEKLYLAFEILDYALLSAPGAPLKKALLDAGVGKDISGSYDN
;
A
#
# COMPACT_ATOMS: atom_id res chain seq x y z
N MET A 1 35.14 4.61 1.41
CA MET A 1 34.79 4.49 -0.01
C MET A 1 33.52 5.27 -0.24
N SER A 2 33.27 5.68 -1.46
CA SER A 2 32.05 6.44 -1.79
C SER A 2 30.98 5.48 -2.29
N ILE A 3 29.68 5.80 -2.17
CA ILE A 3 28.57 5.06 -2.80
C ILE A 3 28.80 4.89 -4.31
N TYR A 4 29.52 5.81 -4.94
CA TYR A 4 29.89 5.77 -6.37
C TYR A 4 30.92 4.70 -6.72
N ASP A 5 31.62 4.12 -5.73
CA ASP A 5 32.62 3.05 -5.91
C ASP A 5 32.03 1.65 -5.76
N LEU A 6 30.71 1.55 -5.49
CA LEU A 6 30.00 0.28 -5.33
C LEU A 6 29.70 -0.35 -6.68
N ASN A 7 30.46 -1.38 -7.07
CA ASN A 7 30.30 -2.05 -8.36
C ASN A 7 28.94 -2.71 -8.58
N ALA A 8 28.23 -3.08 -7.50
CA ALA A 8 26.90 -3.70 -7.55
C ALA A 8 25.80 -2.74 -8.01
N TYR A 9 26.02 -1.42 -7.91
CA TYR A 9 25.03 -0.42 -8.22
C TYR A 9 25.42 0.46 -9.40
N GLU A 10 24.41 0.96 -10.09
CA GLU A 10 24.49 2.00 -11.10
C GLU A 10 23.78 3.25 -10.53
N VAL A 11 24.45 4.40 -10.57
CA VAL A 11 23.85 5.68 -10.20
C VAL A 11 23.07 6.20 -11.39
N LEU A 12 21.76 6.35 -11.25
CA LEU A 12 20.89 6.85 -12.32
C LEU A 12 20.76 8.37 -12.27
N GLN A 13 20.64 8.93 -11.07
CA GLN A 13 20.43 10.36 -10.86
C GLN A 13 20.95 10.79 -9.49
N THR A 14 21.41 12.01 -9.38
CA THR A 14 21.77 12.64 -8.11
C THR A 14 21.35 14.11 -8.13
N GLU A 15 20.70 14.57 -7.06
CA GLU A 15 20.23 15.94 -6.93
C GLU A 15 20.42 16.46 -5.49
N ASP A 16 20.76 17.75 -5.38
CA ASP A 16 20.76 18.46 -4.11
C ASP A 16 19.38 19.11 -3.91
N LEU A 17 18.64 18.61 -2.93
CA LEU A 17 17.29 19.03 -2.58
C LEU A 17 17.37 20.06 -1.43
N SER A 18 17.70 21.32 -1.76
CA SER A 18 17.96 22.37 -0.78
C SER A 18 16.78 22.63 0.17
N ASP A 19 15.55 22.55 -0.35
CA ASP A 19 14.33 22.80 0.43
C ASP A 19 14.09 21.71 1.48
N LEU A 20 14.55 20.48 1.19
CA LEU A 20 14.50 19.33 2.10
C LEU A 20 15.80 19.15 2.88
N LYS A 21 16.82 20.04 2.68
CA LYS A 21 18.17 19.90 3.25
C LYS A 21 18.75 18.50 3.07
N SER A 22 18.46 17.89 1.93
CA SER A 22 18.81 16.50 1.64
C SER A 22 19.54 16.40 0.31
N LYS A 23 20.31 15.33 0.17
CA LYS A 23 20.86 14.91 -1.12
C LYS A 23 20.17 13.63 -1.57
N GLY A 24 19.47 13.71 -2.69
CA GLY A 24 18.80 12.57 -3.32
C GLY A 24 19.75 11.82 -4.26
N THR A 25 19.84 10.50 -4.17
CA THR A 25 20.57 9.66 -5.12
C THR A 25 19.74 8.45 -5.48
N LEU A 26 19.36 8.36 -6.76
CA LEU A 26 18.65 7.21 -7.30
C LEU A 26 19.64 6.20 -7.90
N LEU A 27 19.55 4.97 -7.44
CA LEU A 27 20.40 3.85 -7.82
C LEU A 27 19.59 2.70 -8.40
N LYS A 28 20.24 1.88 -9.22
CA LYS A 28 19.76 0.57 -9.65
C LYS A 28 20.76 -0.50 -9.28
N HIS A 29 20.32 -1.55 -8.61
CA HIS A 29 21.14 -2.74 -8.38
C HIS A 29 21.28 -3.53 -9.69
N LYS A 30 22.50 -3.69 -10.19
CA LYS A 30 22.77 -4.20 -11.55
C LYS A 30 22.30 -5.64 -11.76
N LYS A 31 22.51 -6.49 -10.76
CA LYS A 31 22.18 -7.91 -10.86
C LYS A 31 20.66 -8.14 -10.76
N SER A 32 20.02 -7.64 -9.69
CA SER A 32 18.61 -7.91 -9.42
C SER A 32 17.63 -6.94 -10.06
N GLY A 33 18.09 -5.76 -10.50
CA GLY A 33 17.24 -4.72 -11.05
C GLY A 33 16.51 -3.85 -10.00
N ALA A 34 16.71 -4.09 -8.70
CA ALA A 34 16.10 -3.30 -7.63
C ALA A 34 16.45 -1.82 -7.76
N ARG A 35 15.47 -0.94 -7.51
CA ARG A 35 15.65 0.51 -7.46
C ARG A 35 15.83 0.94 -6.02
N VAL A 36 16.82 1.79 -5.77
CA VAL A 36 17.14 2.30 -4.44
C VAL A 36 17.22 3.81 -4.48
N LEU A 37 16.41 4.49 -3.70
CA LEU A 37 16.48 5.93 -3.49
C LEU A 37 17.09 6.21 -2.13
N LEU A 38 18.19 6.95 -2.12
CA LEU A 38 18.83 7.47 -0.92
C LEU A 38 18.45 8.91 -0.73
N MET A 39 18.10 9.30 0.50
CA MET A 39 17.87 10.68 0.93
C MET A 39 18.78 10.98 2.11
N GLU A 40 19.99 11.43 1.79
CA GLU A 40 21.04 11.74 2.78
C GLU A 40 20.79 13.12 3.41
N ASN A 41 20.67 13.17 4.72
CA ASN A 41 20.54 14.40 5.52
C ASN A 41 21.00 14.16 6.97
N ASP A 42 20.79 15.13 7.87
CA ASP A 42 21.20 15.10 9.28
C ASP A 42 20.09 14.69 10.26
N ASP A 43 19.01 14.08 9.77
CA ASP A 43 17.92 13.58 10.60
C ASP A 43 18.32 12.26 11.26
N GLU A 44 18.34 12.24 12.60
CA GLU A 44 18.64 11.04 13.38
C GLU A 44 17.58 9.95 13.22
N ASN A 45 16.33 10.28 12.85
CA ASN A 45 15.25 9.34 12.64
C ASN A 45 15.35 8.70 11.26
N LYS A 46 16.07 7.60 11.20
CA LYS A 46 16.33 6.83 9.98
C LYS A 46 15.10 6.10 9.51
N VAL A 47 14.83 6.16 8.21
CA VAL A 47 13.71 5.45 7.59
C VAL A 47 14.22 4.47 6.54
N PHE A 48 13.67 3.27 6.58
CA PHE A 48 13.76 2.27 5.52
C PHE A 48 12.36 1.93 5.04
N THR A 49 12.20 1.82 3.74
CA THR A 49 10.97 1.27 3.15
C THR A 49 11.33 0.36 2.00
N ILE A 50 10.69 -0.80 1.92
CA ILE A 50 10.63 -1.57 0.68
C ILE A 50 9.20 -1.66 0.22
N GLY A 51 8.96 -1.39 -1.06
CA GLY A 51 7.65 -1.46 -1.68
C GLY A 51 7.69 -2.21 -3.00
N PHE A 52 6.56 -2.79 -3.36
CA PHE A 52 6.37 -3.51 -4.61
C PHE A 52 5.12 -2.97 -5.31
N ARG A 53 5.13 -2.96 -6.64
CA ARG A 53 3.87 -2.84 -7.37
C ARG A 53 3.13 -4.16 -7.27
N THR A 54 1.90 -4.12 -6.78
CA THR A 54 1.07 -5.30 -6.49
C THR A 54 -0.35 -5.14 -7.04
N PRO A 55 -0.51 -4.83 -8.34
CA PRO A 55 -1.83 -4.60 -8.91
C PRO A 55 -2.66 -5.90 -8.89
N PRO A 56 -3.80 -5.94 -8.16
CA PRO A 56 -4.70 -7.08 -8.17
C PRO A 56 -5.47 -7.19 -9.49
N SER A 57 -5.93 -8.40 -9.82
CA SER A 57 -6.81 -8.69 -10.96
C SER A 57 -8.27 -8.93 -10.57
N ASP A 58 -8.53 -9.06 -9.26
CA ASP A 58 -9.84 -9.34 -8.68
C ASP A 58 -9.94 -8.80 -7.25
N SER A 59 -11.11 -8.91 -6.65
CA SER A 59 -11.41 -8.40 -5.31
C SER A 59 -11.21 -9.45 -4.20
N THR A 60 -10.37 -10.46 -4.41
CA THR A 60 -10.06 -11.46 -3.36
C THR A 60 -9.19 -10.93 -2.22
N GLY A 61 -8.66 -9.70 -2.35
CA GLY A 61 -7.81 -9.11 -1.33
C GLY A 61 -6.43 -9.76 -1.20
N VAL A 62 -5.98 -10.47 -2.24
CA VAL A 62 -4.69 -11.16 -2.20
C VAL A 62 -3.51 -10.25 -1.85
N PRO A 63 -3.44 -8.95 -2.29
CA PRO A 63 -2.37 -8.05 -1.86
C PRO A 63 -2.36 -7.80 -0.35
N HIS A 64 -3.53 -7.59 0.25
CA HIS A 64 -3.70 -7.31 1.67
C HIS A 64 -3.42 -8.55 2.54
N ILE A 65 -3.95 -9.71 2.13
CA ILE A 65 -3.65 -10.99 2.79
C ILE A 65 -2.15 -11.30 2.71
N MET A 66 -1.51 -10.98 1.59
CA MET A 66 -0.06 -11.15 1.42
C MET A 66 0.73 -10.21 2.33
N GLU A 67 0.31 -8.95 2.45
CA GLU A 67 0.93 -7.96 3.35
C GLU A 67 1.02 -8.48 4.78
N HIS A 68 -0.10 -8.96 5.34
CA HIS A 68 -0.15 -9.57 6.67
C HIS A 68 0.72 -10.82 6.75
N SER A 69 0.59 -11.70 5.76
CA SER A 69 1.15 -13.05 5.80
C SER A 69 2.67 -13.09 5.74
N VAL A 70 3.33 -12.20 4.99
CA VAL A 70 4.80 -12.18 4.93
C VAL A 70 5.43 -11.81 6.27
N LEU A 71 4.71 -11.04 7.11
CA LEU A 71 5.13 -10.64 8.44
C LEU A 71 4.91 -11.72 9.53
N CYS A 72 4.30 -12.86 9.16
CA CYS A 72 4.02 -13.98 10.09
C CYS A 72 5.16 -15.01 10.19
N GLY A 73 6.39 -14.58 9.93
CA GLY A 73 7.60 -15.41 10.04
C GLY A 73 8.30 -15.65 8.71
N SER A 74 9.62 -15.74 8.79
CA SER A 74 10.49 -15.84 7.63
C SER A 74 11.67 -16.79 7.88
N LYS A 75 12.53 -16.95 6.89
CA LYS A 75 13.65 -17.91 6.90
C LYS A 75 14.58 -17.72 8.09
N GLU A 76 15.00 -16.49 8.39
CA GLU A 76 15.90 -16.19 9.49
C GLU A 76 15.15 -15.83 10.78
N PHE A 77 13.88 -15.47 10.68
CA PHE A 77 13.00 -15.13 11.81
C PHE A 77 11.78 -16.07 11.85
N PRO A 78 11.98 -17.38 12.14
CA PRO A 78 10.92 -18.40 12.04
C PRO A 78 9.95 -18.40 13.25
N VAL A 79 9.82 -17.26 13.93
CA VAL A 79 8.84 -17.07 15.00
C VAL A 79 7.45 -16.80 14.42
N LYS A 80 6.38 -17.10 15.17
CA LYS A 80 5.02 -17.01 14.67
C LYS A 80 4.64 -15.60 14.24
N ASP A 81 5.14 -14.59 14.93
CA ASP A 81 4.75 -13.21 14.73
C ASP A 81 5.92 -12.25 15.08
N PRO A 82 6.94 -12.18 14.19
CA PRO A 82 8.09 -11.29 14.42
C PRO A 82 7.67 -9.81 14.47
N PHE A 83 6.61 -9.41 13.77
CA PHE A 83 6.10 -8.05 13.78
C PHE A 83 5.65 -7.62 15.20
N VAL A 84 4.84 -8.44 15.86
CA VAL A 84 4.39 -8.16 17.24
C VAL A 84 5.55 -8.11 18.23
N GLU A 85 6.55 -8.96 18.06
CA GLU A 85 7.77 -8.92 18.89
C GLU A 85 8.56 -7.62 18.67
N LEU A 86 8.65 -7.13 17.43
CA LEU A 86 9.28 -5.84 17.13
C LEU A 86 8.50 -4.66 17.72
N VAL A 87 7.18 -4.65 17.62
CA VAL A 87 6.32 -3.59 18.22
C VAL A 87 6.57 -3.47 19.72
N LYS A 88 6.79 -4.61 20.42
CA LYS A 88 6.99 -4.64 21.87
C LYS A 88 8.43 -4.41 22.31
N GLY A 89 9.40 -4.83 21.51
CA GLY A 89 10.79 -4.97 21.94
C GLY A 89 11.81 -4.09 21.23
N SER A 90 11.48 -3.45 20.09
CA SER A 90 12.39 -2.57 19.39
C SER A 90 12.28 -1.10 19.84
N LEU A 91 13.27 -0.29 19.43
CA LEU A 91 13.28 1.16 19.65
C LEU A 91 12.70 1.91 18.44
N ASN A 92 11.81 1.25 17.70
CA ASN A 92 11.21 1.83 16.51
C ASN A 92 10.47 3.14 16.85
N THR A 93 10.55 4.09 15.93
CA THR A 93 9.74 5.32 15.95
C THR A 93 8.54 5.20 15.00
N PHE A 94 8.63 4.27 14.04
CA PHE A 94 7.56 3.90 13.14
C PHE A 94 7.72 2.44 12.69
N LEU A 95 6.64 1.69 12.68
CA LEU A 95 6.59 0.29 12.23
C LEU A 95 5.22 0.04 11.63
N ASN A 96 5.16 -0.29 10.33
CA ASN A 96 3.89 -0.56 9.66
C ASN A 96 4.08 -1.44 8.41
N ALA A 97 2.97 -1.86 7.82
CA ALA A 97 2.84 -2.31 6.46
C ALA A 97 1.54 -1.73 5.90
N MET A 98 1.46 -1.47 4.61
CA MET A 98 0.32 -0.79 4.00
C MET A 98 0.06 -1.32 2.60
N THR A 99 -1.17 -1.75 2.34
CA THR A 99 -1.67 -2.10 1.02
C THR A 99 -2.47 -0.95 0.43
N TYR A 100 -2.02 -0.49 -0.74
CA TYR A 100 -2.70 0.49 -1.57
C TYR A 100 -3.37 -0.20 -2.77
N PRO A 101 -4.16 0.50 -3.57
CA PRO A 101 -4.82 -0.12 -4.73
C PRO A 101 -3.87 -0.77 -5.75
N ASP A 102 -2.62 -0.34 -5.81
CA ASP A 102 -1.65 -0.77 -6.82
C ASP A 102 -0.27 -1.16 -6.30
N LYS A 103 -0.03 -0.99 -5.00
CA LYS A 103 1.28 -1.26 -4.36
C LYS A 103 1.12 -1.69 -2.92
N THR A 104 2.13 -2.39 -2.42
CA THR A 104 2.26 -2.75 -1.00
C THR A 104 3.61 -2.28 -0.50
N VAL A 105 3.65 -1.60 0.64
CA VAL A 105 4.85 -0.99 1.20
C VAL A 105 5.08 -1.39 2.65
N TYR A 106 6.33 -1.51 3.02
CA TYR A 106 6.80 -2.00 4.33
C TYR A 106 7.78 -0.99 4.94
N PRO A 107 7.27 0.09 5.58
CA PRO A 107 8.09 1.13 6.17
C PRO A 107 8.46 0.84 7.62
N VAL A 108 9.70 1.16 7.99
CA VAL A 108 10.18 1.17 9.37
C VAL A 108 11.06 2.39 9.64
N ALA A 109 11.08 2.86 10.88
CA ALA A 109 11.97 3.92 11.30
C ALA A 109 12.50 3.72 12.73
N SER A 110 13.74 4.18 12.97
CA SER A 110 14.36 4.19 14.29
C SER A 110 15.49 5.23 14.35
N CYS A 111 15.63 5.89 15.49
CA CYS A 111 16.77 6.74 15.77
C CYS A 111 18.04 5.93 16.15
N ASN A 112 17.89 4.69 16.56
CA ASN A 112 19.00 3.83 16.97
C ASN A 112 19.54 3.01 15.80
N ASP A 113 20.82 3.15 15.45
CA ASP A 113 21.44 2.49 14.29
C ASP A 113 21.34 0.96 14.31
N LYS A 114 21.54 0.36 15.48
CA LYS A 114 21.52 -1.08 15.62
C LYS A 114 20.10 -1.64 15.51
N ASP A 115 19.16 -0.95 16.11
CA ASP A 115 17.74 -1.29 16.01
C ASP A 115 17.25 -1.11 14.57
N PHE A 116 17.59 0.02 13.92
CA PHE A 116 17.28 0.26 12.52
C PHE A 116 17.81 -0.84 11.59
N GLN A 117 19.08 -1.28 11.81
CA GLN A 117 19.65 -2.38 11.02
C GLN A 117 18.89 -3.70 11.26
N ASN A 118 18.46 -3.96 12.48
CA ASN A 118 17.65 -5.13 12.80
C ASN A 118 16.25 -5.08 12.16
N LEU A 119 15.60 -3.92 12.19
CA LEU A 119 14.31 -3.71 11.53
C LEU A 119 14.40 -3.92 10.01
N MET A 120 15.43 -3.34 9.36
CA MET A 120 15.69 -3.60 7.93
C MET A 120 15.85 -5.11 7.65
N HIS A 121 16.59 -5.81 8.50
CA HIS A 121 16.86 -7.24 8.34
C HIS A 121 15.56 -8.07 8.42
N VAL A 122 14.75 -7.83 9.44
CA VAL A 122 13.47 -8.55 9.61
C VAL A 122 12.55 -8.31 8.41
N TYR A 123 12.44 -7.07 7.94
CA TYR A 123 11.54 -6.73 6.83
C TYR A 123 12.04 -7.27 5.48
N MET A 124 13.34 -7.20 5.21
CA MET A 124 13.92 -7.77 3.99
C MET A 124 13.75 -9.30 3.94
N ASP A 125 13.96 -9.98 5.08
CA ASP A 125 13.78 -11.43 5.15
C ASP A 125 12.31 -11.82 5.02
N ALA A 126 11.42 -11.05 5.65
CA ALA A 126 9.98 -11.25 5.58
C ALA A 126 9.44 -11.18 4.14
N VAL A 127 9.81 -10.15 3.38
CA VAL A 127 9.25 -9.95 2.03
C VAL A 127 9.85 -10.89 0.99
N PHE A 128 11.13 -11.31 1.12
CA PHE A 128 11.77 -12.18 0.13
C PHE A 128 11.76 -13.66 0.49
N TYR A 129 11.73 -14.00 1.77
CA TYR A 129 11.82 -15.39 2.25
C TYR A 129 10.76 -15.72 3.31
N PRO A 130 9.47 -15.36 3.09
CA PRO A 130 8.42 -15.65 4.06
C PRO A 130 8.16 -17.15 4.20
N ASN A 131 7.74 -17.58 5.38
CA ASN A 131 7.42 -18.97 5.67
C ASN A 131 6.08 -19.46 5.07
N ILE A 132 5.42 -18.62 4.27
CA ILE A 132 4.12 -18.92 3.65
C ILE A 132 4.12 -20.17 2.75
N TYR A 133 5.29 -20.59 2.27
CA TYR A 133 5.44 -21.77 1.40
C TYR A 133 5.47 -23.11 2.14
N GLN A 134 5.61 -23.10 3.47
CA GLN A 134 5.77 -24.33 4.26
C GLN A 134 4.42 -25.05 4.49
N ASN A 135 3.36 -24.28 4.65
CA ASN A 135 2.00 -24.77 4.84
C ASN A 135 0.98 -23.61 4.71
N ASP A 136 -0.30 -23.96 4.63
CA ASP A 136 -1.41 -23.03 4.43
C ASP A 136 -1.93 -22.33 5.72
N LYS A 137 -1.29 -22.53 6.88
CA LYS A 137 -1.81 -22.05 8.16
C LYS A 137 -1.85 -20.53 8.25
N THR A 138 -0.78 -19.85 7.79
CA THR A 138 -0.72 -18.39 7.76
C THR A 138 -1.80 -17.84 6.84
N PHE A 139 -1.93 -18.39 5.62
CA PHE A 139 -3.00 -18.02 4.70
C PHE A 139 -4.39 -18.17 5.32
N ARG A 140 -4.65 -19.28 6.03
CA ARG A 140 -5.93 -19.52 6.70
C ARG A 140 -6.18 -18.60 7.88
N GLN A 141 -5.15 -18.21 8.59
CA GLN A 141 -5.24 -17.29 9.73
C GLN A 141 -5.46 -15.86 9.26
N GLU A 142 -4.61 -15.37 8.33
CA GLU A 142 -4.63 -13.98 7.89
C GLU A 142 -5.72 -13.73 6.84
N GLY A 143 -5.92 -14.64 5.90
CA GLY A 143 -6.89 -14.52 4.83
C GLY A 143 -8.28 -14.94 5.28
N TRP A 144 -8.58 -16.24 5.07
CA TRP A 144 -9.88 -16.80 5.44
C TRP A 144 -9.82 -18.30 5.69
N SER A 145 -10.73 -18.78 6.53
CA SER A 145 -10.97 -20.20 6.76
C SER A 145 -12.39 -20.45 7.27
N TYR A 146 -12.88 -21.67 7.12
CA TYR A 146 -14.11 -22.06 7.76
C TYR A 146 -13.93 -22.19 9.27
N LYS A 147 -14.89 -21.69 10.03
CA LYS A 147 -14.94 -21.74 11.48
C LYS A 147 -16.23 -22.41 11.94
N LEU A 148 -16.11 -23.37 12.82
CA LEU A 148 -17.21 -24.06 13.49
C LEU A 148 -16.99 -23.97 15.00
N ASP A 149 -17.76 -23.14 15.68
CA ASP A 149 -17.63 -22.93 17.13
C ASP A 149 -18.34 -24.03 17.94
N ASP A 150 -19.40 -24.59 17.41
CA ASP A 150 -20.19 -25.69 18.00
C ASP A 150 -20.39 -26.76 16.93
N PRO A 151 -20.19 -28.06 17.24
CA PRO A 151 -20.40 -29.15 16.30
C PRO A 151 -21.80 -29.19 15.63
N ASP A 152 -22.81 -28.67 16.33
CA ASP A 152 -24.19 -28.54 15.84
C ASP A 152 -24.51 -27.11 15.33
N GLY A 153 -23.52 -26.22 15.33
CA GLY A 153 -23.66 -24.81 14.94
C GLY A 153 -23.56 -24.59 13.44
N GLU A 154 -23.73 -23.34 13.05
CA GLU A 154 -23.57 -22.88 11.67
C GLU A 154 -22.08 -22.77 11.30
N LEU A 155 -21.73 -23.22 10.09
CA LEU A 155 -20.41 -23.04 9.53
C LEU A 155 -20.25 -21.59 9.08
N THR A 156 -19.28 -20.89 9.66
CA THR A 156 -18.97 -19.48 9.35
C THR A 156 -17.60 -19.32 8.69
N ILE A 157 -17.33 -18.15 8.17
CA ILE A 157 -16.02 -17.77 7.64
C ILE A 157 -15.37 -16.81 8.62
N SER A 158 -14.06 -16.98 8.83
CA SER A 158 -13.24 -16.12 9.70
C SER A 158 -11.83 -16.01 9.14
N GLY A 159 -11.18 -14.91 9.41
CA GLY A 159 -9.80 -14.58 9.05
C GLY A 159 -9.49 -13.16 9.50
N VAL A 160 -8.23 -12.81 9.67
CA VAL A 160 -7.86 -11.46 10.13
C VAL A 160 -8.32 -10.42 9.11
N VAL A 161 -7.84 -10.51 7.87
CA VAL A 161 -8.21 -9.59 6.79
C VAL A 161 -9.70 -9.69 6.45
N TYR A 162 -10.27 -10.91 6.41
CA TYR A 162 -11.69 -11.08 6.17
C TYR A 162 -12.56 -10.31 7.18
N ASN A 163 -12.23 -10.40 8.47
CA ASN A 163 -12.99 -9.72 9.51
C ASN A 163 -12.77 -8.20 9.48
N GLU A 164 -11.55 -7.75 9.19
CA GLU A 164 -11.20 -6.34 9.02
C GLU A 164 -12.00 -5.72 7.87
N MET A 165 -12.02 -6.38 6.72
CA MET A 165 -12.75 -5.89 5.56
C MET A 165 -14.27 -5.90 5.75
N LYS A 166 -14.83 -6.84 6.51
CA LYS A 166 -16.24 -6.76 6.95
C LYS A 166 -16.52 -5.48 7.71
N GLY A 167 -15.59 -5.06 8.58
CA GLY A 167 -15.69 -3.78 9.29
C GLY A 167 -15.60 -2.59 8.32
N ALA A 168 -14.63 -2.58 7.41
CA ALA A 168 -14.44 -1.51 6.43
C ALA A 168 -15.66 -1.35 5.48
N PHE A 169 -16.30 -2.46 5.11
CA PHE A 169 -17.51 -2.46 4.27
C PHE A 169 -18.79 -2.05 5.01
N SER A 170 -18.75 -1.85 6.32
CA SER A 170 -19.89 -1.33 7.09
C SER A 170 -19.99 0.20 7.09
N SER A 171 -18.95 0.94 6.65
CA SER A 171 -18.94 2.41 6.55
C SER A 171 -19.55 2.87 5.23
N PRO A 172 -20.59 3.73 5.25
CA PRO A 172 -21.17 4.30 4.03
C PRO A 172 -20.16 5.06 3.18
N GLU A 173 -19.29 5.85 3.81
CA GLU A 173 -18.22 6.60 3.14
C GLU A 173 -17.22 5.64 2.50
N GLY A 174 -16.84 4.58 3.20
CA GLY A 174 -15.94 3.57 2.65
C GLY A 174 -16.56 2.81 1.46
N VAL A 175 -17.87 2.59 1.44
CA VAL A 175 -18.58 2.05 0.26
C VAL A 175 -18.53 3.04 -0.89
N LEU A 176 -18.82 4.32 -0.62
CA LEU A 176 -18.78 5.38 -1.64
C LEU A 176 -17.41 5.49 -2.29
N ASP A 177 -16.34 5.59 -1.50
CA ASP A 177 -14.97 5.77 -2.00
C ASP A 177 -14.55 4.63 -2.92
N ARG A 178 -14.86 3.37 -2.54
CA ARG A 178 -14.60 2.19 -3.39
C ARG A 178 -15.36 2.24 -4.70
N VAL A 179 -16.66 2.52 -4.64
CA VAL A 179 -17.51 2.59 -5.84
C VAL A 179 -17.05 3.71 -6.75
N VAL A 180 -16.63 4.85 -6.20
CA VAL A 180 -16.05 5.97 -6.98
C VAL A 180 -14.79 5.51 -7.70
N LEU A 181 -13.81 4.95 -7.00
CA LEU A 181 -12.56 4.48 -7.61
C LEU A 181 -12.82 3.44 -8.69
N ASN A 182 -13.60 2.40 -8.38
CA ASN A 182 -13.88 1.32 -9.32
C ASN A 182 -14.65 1.81 -10.56
N SER A 183 -15.57 2.75 -10.39
CA SER A 183 -16.36 3.30 -11.51
C SER A 183 -15.58 4.27 -12.40
N LEU A 184 -14.61 4.98 -11.85
CA LEU A 184 -13.72 5.87 -12.60
C LEU A 184 -12.67 5.11 -13.43
N PHE A 185 -12.28 3.91 -12.99
CA PHE A 185 -11.20 3.14 -13.61
C PHE A 185 -11.58 1.67 -13.94
N PRO A 186 -12.67 1.45 -14.70
CA PRO A 186 -13.17 0.09 -14.97
C PRO A 186 -12.27 -0.77 -15.87
N ASP A 187 -11.29 -0.17 -16.55
CA ASP A 187 -10.43 -0.87 -17.53
C ASP A 187 -9.08 -1.31 -16.94
N ASN A 188 -8.82 -1.06 -15.66
CA ASN A 188 -7.53 -1.38 -15.02
C ASN A 188 -7.70 -1.89 -13.58
N THR A 189 -6.59 -2.04 -12.86
CA THR A 189 -6.55 -2.62 -11.50
C THR A 189 -7.41 -1.87 -10.47
N TYR A 190 -7.69 -0.57 -10.69
CA TYR A 190 -8.53 0.21 -9.78
C TYR A 190 -10.04 -0.11 -9.90
N SER A 191 -10.42 -0.99 -10.85
CA SER A 191 -11.78 -1.54 -10.94
C SER A 191 -12.12 -2.56 -9.86
N VAL A 192 -11.13 -3.01 -9.09
CA VAL A 192 -11.27 -4.05 -8.06
C VAL A 192 -10.76 -3.56 -6.70
N GLU A 193 -11.13 -4.27 -5.63
CA GLU A 193 -10.78 -3.91 -4.25
C GLU A 193 -9.51 -4.64 -3.81
N SER A 194 -8.40 -3.91 -3.67
CA SER A 194 -7.11 -4.47 -3.26
C SER A 194 -7.11 -4.99 -1.82
N GLY A 195 -7.90 -4.37 -0.95
CA GLY A 195 -8.08 -4.81 0.43
C GLY A 195 -8.88 -6.10 0.55
N GLY A 196 -9.72 -6.37 -0.44
CA GLY A 196 -10.59 -7.55 -0.52
C GLY A 196 -12.05 -7.25 -0.18
N ASP A 197 -12.93 -7.76 -1.04
CA ASP A 197 -14.36 -7.77 -0.79
C ASP A 197 -14.71 -9.00 0.05
N PRO A 198 -15.38 -8.87 1.21
CA PRO A 198 -15.74 -10.00 2.06
C PRO A 198 -16.57 -11.09 1.36
N GLU A 199 -17.32 -10.74 0.31
CA GLU A 199 -18.06 -11.73 -0.49
C GLU A 199 -17.16 -12.49 -1.47
N VAL A 200 -16.02 -11.91 -1.85
CA VAL A 200 -15.09 -12.45 -2.85
C VAL A 200 -13.84 -13.06 -2.20
N ILE A 201 -13.39 -12.56 -1.04
CA ILE A 201 -12.22 -13.10 -0.30
C ILE A 201 -12.23 -14.63 -0.19
N PRO A 202 -13.38 -15.32 0.08
CA PRO A 202 -13.43 -16.78 0.20
C PRO A 202 -13.19 -17.55 -1.10
N GLU A 203 -13.10 -16.88 -2.23
CA GLU A 203 -12.74 -17.48 -3.52
C GLU A 203 -11.23 -17.63 -3.71
N LEU A 204 -10.42 -16.90 -2.91
CA LEU A 204 -8.98 -16.97 -2.98
C LEU A 204 -8.46 -18.34 -2.53
N THR A 205 -7.73 -19.00 -3.40
CA THR A 205 -7.06 -20.26 -3.10
C THR A 205 -5.63 -20.04 -2.61
N TYR A 206 -5.10 -21.00 -1.85
CA TYR A 206 -3.71 -20.94 -1.38
C TYR A 206 -2.69 -20.90 -2.53
N GLU A 207 -2.94 -21.58 -3.65
CA GLU A 207 -2.04 -21.55 -4.81
C GLU A 207 -2.03 -20.16 -5.47
N GLN A 208 -3.17 -19.52 -5.69
CA GLN A 208 -3.25 -18.14 -6.20
C GLN A 208 -2.51 -17.15 -5.28
N PHE A 209 -2.67 -17.33 -3.97
CA PHE A 209 -1.94 -16.55 -2.97
C PHE A 209 -0.42 -16.72 -3.11
N LEU A 210 0.10 -17.94 -3.26
CA LEU A 210 1.53 -18.18 -3.48
C LEU A 210 2.02 -17.64 -4.82
N ASP A 211 1.23 -17.77 -5.89
CA ASP A 211 1.56 -17.24 -7.21
C ASP A 211 1.65 -15.71 -7.21
N PHE A 212 0.82 -15.04 -6.41
CA PHE A 212 0.90 -13.59 -6.23
C PHE A 212 2.25 -13.17 -5.64
N HIS A 213 2.74 -13.86 -4.61
CA HIS A 213 4.07 -13.61 -4.05
C HIS A 213 5.17 -13.87 -5.08
N ARG A 214 5.16 -15.02 -5.75
CA ARG A 214 6.14 -15.38 -6.79
C ARG A 214 6.22 -14.34 -7.89
N LYS A 215 5.08 -13.77 -8.28
CA LYS A 215 4.98 -12.78 -9.36
C LYS A 215 5.49 -11.41 -8.96
N TYR A 216 5.08 -10.90 -7.80
CA TYR A 216 5.27 -9.49 -7.48
C TYR A 216 6.38 -9.19 -6.46
N TYR A 217 6.71 -10.12 -5.56
CA TYR A 217 7.71 -9.92 -4.51
C TYR A 217 9.12 -10.29 -4.98
N HIS A 218 9.54 -9.60 -6.04
CA HIS A 218 10.85 -9.77 -6.64
C HIS A 218 11.62 -8.44 -6.64
N PRO A 219 12.96 -8.44 -6.41
CA PRO A 219 13.74 -7.20 -6.39
C PRO A 219 13.59 -6.33 -7.64
N SER A 220 13.42 -6.93 -8.84
CA SER A 220 13.18 -6.18 -10.08
C SER A 220 11.90 -5.33 -10.07
N ASN A 221 10.93 -5.69 -9.22
CA ASN A 221 9.68 -4.99 -9.01
C ASN A 221 9.69 -4.11 -7.76
N SER A 222 10.83 -4.05 -7.04
CA SER A 222 10.94 -3.37 -5.76
C SER A 222 11.43 -1.93 -5.90
N TYR A 223 11.01 -1.13 -4.93
CA TYR A 223 11.47 0.23 -4.66
C TYR A 223 11.94 0.29 -3.22
N ILE A 224 13.25 0.47 -3.02
CA ILE A 224 13.87 0.59 -1.69
C ILE A 224 14.16 2.06 -1.43
N TYR A 225 13.82 2.52 -0.24
CA TYR A 225 14.03 3.90 0.20
C TYR A 225 14.80 3.92 1.51
N LEU A 226 15.86 4.72 1.56
CA LEU A 226 16.68 4.97 2.74
C LEU A 226 16.76 6.48 2.98
N TYR A 227 16.41 6.93 4.18
CA TYR A 227 16.39 8.34 4.56
C TYR A 227 17.05 8.52 5.91
N GLY A 228 17.78 9.64 6.07
CA GLY A 228 18.32 10.09 7.34
C GLY A 228 19.85 10.05 7.43
N ASP A 229 20.35 10.32 8.66
CA ASP A 229 21.78 10.29 8.98
C ASP A 229 22.23 8.83 9.22
N MET A 230 22.80 8.22 8.21
CA MET A 230 23.36 6.88 8.27
C MET A 230 24.50 6.68 7.27
N ASN A 231 25.30 5.64 7.48
CA ASN A 231 26.30 5.23 6.51
C ASN A 231 25.64 4.51 5.33
N MET A 232 25.26 5.27 4.27
CA MET A 232 24.56 4.73 3.10
C MET A 232 25.39 3.67 2.37
N GLU A 233 26.72 3.79 2.31
CA GLU A 233 27.59 2.78 1.70
C GLU A 233 27.46 1.43 2.41
N GLU A 234 27.49 1.43 3.73
CA GLU A 234 27.34 0.21 4.54
C GLU A 234 25.98 -0.46 4.33
N LYS A 235 24.90 0.33 4.28
CA LYS A 235 23.56 -0.17 4.03
C LYS A 235 23.42 -0.77 2.64
N LEU A 236 23.96 -0.11 1.61
CA LEU A 236 23.95 -0.62 0.24
C LEU A 236 24.75 -1.93 0.09
N ARG A 237 25.94 -2.04 0.73
CA ARG A 237 26.70 -3.29 0.74
C ARG A 237 25.93 -4.41 1.41
N TRP A 238 25.33 -4.12 2.55
CA TRP A 238 24.53 -5.10 3.27
C TRP A 238 23.32 -5.57 2.47
N LEU A 239 22.60 -4.65 1.79
CA LEU A 239 21.49 -5.00 0.91
C LEU A 239 21.94 -5.90 -0.26
N ASP A 240 23.08 -5.58 -0.90
CA ASP A 240 23.66 -6.39 -1.98
C ASP A 240 24.04 -7.79 -1.48
N GLU A 241 24.94 -7.86 -0.47
CA GLU A 241 25.55 -9.10 0.00
C GLU A 241 24.55 -10.05 0.68
N LYS A 242 23.55 -9.50 1.37
CA LYS A 242 22.61 -10.28 2.17
C LYS A 242 21.37 -10.74 1.39
N TYR A 243 20.93 -9.95 0.41
CA TYR A 243 19.66 -10.20 -0.27
C TYR A 243 19.72 -10.03 -1.79
N LEU A 244 20.10 -8.86 -2.31
CA LEU A 244 19.88 -8.53 -3.71
C LEU A 244 20.73 -9.34 -4.66
N SER A 245 21.93 -9.77 -4.24
CA SER A 245 22.81 -10.62 -5.06
C SER A 245 22.32 -12.07 -5.23
N ASP A 246 21.30 -12.50 -4.49
CA ASP A 246 20.68 -13.81 -4.64
C ASP A 246 19.73 -13.87 -5.86
N PHE A 247 19.34 -12.71 -6.41
CA PHE A 247 18.35 -12.59 -7.48
C PHE A 247 18.98 -12.12 -8.79
N GLU A 248 18.48 -12.64 -9.89
CA GLU A 248 18.74 -12.10 -11.23
C GLU A 248 17.66 -11.08 -11.62
N ASN A 249 17.96 -10.18 -12.55
CA ASN A 249 16.98 -9.23 -13.05
C ASN A 249 15.94 -9.96 -13.91
N GLU A 250 14.68 -9.96 -13.47
CA GLU A 250 13.55 -10.55 -14.17
C GLU A 250 12.50 -9.47 -14.47
N PRO A 251 11.94 -9.43 -15.70
CA PRO A 251 10.85 -8.52 -16.00
C PRO A 251 9.59 -8.95 -15.25
N VAL A 252 9.02 -8.03 -14.48
CA VAL A 252 7.74 -8.24 -13.79
C VAL A 252 6.67 -7.38 -14.46
N ASP A 253 5.61 -8.03 -14.94
CA ASP A 253 4.45 -7.34 -15.49
C ASP A 253 3.58 -6.79 -14.36
N SER A 254 3.85 -5.53 -14.00
CA SER A 254 3.15 -4.79 -12.93
C SER A 254 2.75 -3.38 -13.39
N GLU A 255 2.83 -3.10 -14.70
CA GLU A 255 2.45 -1.80 -15.25
C GLU A 255 0.92 -1.65 -15.27
N ILE A 256 0.45 -0.46 -14.89
CA ILE A 256 -0.97 -0.12 -14.90
C ILE A 256 -1.24 0.76 -16.12
N HIS A 257 -2.11 0.28 -16.99
CA HIS A 257 -2.49 1.02 -18.18
C HIS A 257 -3.46 2.14 -17.81
N LEU A 258 -3.34 3.28 -18.53
CA LEU A 258 -4.24 4.39 -18.34
C LEU A 258 -5.69 4.00 -18.70
N GLN A 259 -6.63 4.48 -17.89
CA GLN A 259 -8.05 4.37 -18.17
C GLN A 259 -8.40 5.08 -19.49
N LYS A 260 -9.20 4.42 -20.33
CA LYS A 260 -9.73 5.07 -21.54
C LYS A 260 -10.71 6.18 -21.15
N PRO A 261 -10.63 7.36 -21.80
CA PRO A 261 -11.57 8.44 -21.51
C PRO A 261 -13.02 8.02 -21.73
N PHE A 262 -13.89 8.42 -20.82
CA PHE A 262 -15.34 8.27 -21.02
C PHE A 262 -15.83 9.23 -22.10
N THR A 263 -16.79 8.78 -22.91
CA THR A 263 -17.44 9.59 -23.94
C THR A 263 -18.68 10.33 -23.42
N GLU A 264 -19.20 9.87 -22.28
CA GLU A 264 -20.38 10.43 -21.61
C GLU A 264 -20.27 10.25 -20.10
N MET A 265 -21.00 11.06 -19.34
CA MET A 265 -21.09 10.90 -17.89
C MET A 265 -21.74 9.56 -17.56
N LYS A 266 -21.16 8.83 -16.60
CA LYS A 266 -21.74 7.61 -16.02
C LYS A 266 -22.49 7.97 -14.75
N GLU A 267 -23.64 7.35 -14.56
CA GLU A 267 -24.40 7.37 -13.30
C GLU A 267 -24.32 5.98 -12.67
N VAL A 268 -23.93 5.94 -11.41
CA VAL A 268 -23.80 4.70 -10.63
C VAL A 268 -24.63 4.85 -9.36
N VAL A 269 -25.43 3.84 -9.05
CA VAL A 269 -26.23 3.77 -7.83
C VAL A 269 -25.80 2.54 -7.07
N GLN A 270 -25.42 2.71 -5.82
CA GLN A 270 -25.00 1.65 -4.92
C GLN A 270 -25.82 1.71 -3.63
N GLU A 271 -26.40 0.59 -3.25
CA GLU A 271 -27.01 0.41 -1.94
C GLU A 271 -25.92 0.08 -0.89
N TYR A 272 -26.14 0.54 0.33
CA TYR A 272 -25.28 0.21 1.47
C TYR A 272 -26.12 -0.17 2.70
N SER A 273 -25.53 -0.91 3.61
CA SER A 273 -26.20 -1.39 4.83
C SER A 273 -26.30 -0.31 5.89
N ILE A 274 -27.46 -0.18 6.52
CA ILE A 274 -27.69 0.64 7.71
C ILE A 274 -28.13 -0.26 8.87
N ALA A 275 -28.01 0.21 10.11
CA ALA A 275 -28.53 -0.51 11.26
C ALA A 275 -30.08 -0.54 11.24
N SER A 276 -30.68 -1.57 11.83
CA SER A 276 -32.15 -1.77 11.82
C SER A 276 -32.92 -0.63 12.49
N GLU A 277 -32.27 0.11 13.37
CA GLU A 277 -32.83 1.26 14.09
C GLU A 277 -32.60 2.60 13.38
N GLU A 278 -31.82 2.62 12.31
CA GLU A 278 -31.55 3.83 11.53
C GLU A 278 -32.65 4.09 10.51
N SER A 279 -32.91 5.38 10.28
CA SER A 279 -33.85 5.81 9.24
C SER A 279 -33.18 5.84 7.88
N GLU A 280 -33.89 5.39 6.86
CA GLU A 280 -33.46 5.59 5.44
C GLU A 280 -33.57 7.06 5.01
N GLU A 281 -34.32 7.90 5.76
CA GLU A 281 -34.53 9.31 5.46
C GLU A 281 -33.24 10.10 5.74
N ASP A 282 -32.82 10.92 4.78
CA ASP A 282 -31.61 11.75 4.84
C ASP A 282 -30.27 10.98 4.86
N ASN A 283 -30.26 9.72 4.49
CA ASN A 283 -29.10 8.84 4.44
C ASN A 283 -28.62 8.56 3.00
N THR A 284 -28.63 9.58 2.16
CA THR A 284 -28.14 9.50 0.77
C THR A 284 -26.84 10.28 0.62
N TYR A 285 -25.83 9.63 0.05
CA TYR A 285 -24.54 10.23 -0.31
C TYR A 285 -24.51 10.46 -1.83
N LEU A 286 -24.20 11.68 -2.23
CA LEU A 286 -24.06 12.06 -3.66
C LEU A 286 -22.63 12.48 -3.91
N SER A 287 -22.02 11.92 -4.94
CA SER A 287 -20.66 12.25 -5.33
C SER A 287 -20.59 12.58 -6.83
N TYR A 288 -19.88 13.64 -7.18
CA TYR A 288 -19.55 13.99 -8.57
C TYR A 288 -18.03 13.92 -8.74
N ASN A 289 -17.57 13.00 -9.59
CA ASN A 289 -16.18 12.66 -9.70
C ASN A 289 -15.68 12.81 -11.13
N LYS A 290 -14.41 13.19 -11.29
CA LYS A 290 -13.80 13.39 -12.59
C LYS A 290 -12.30 13.08 -12.55
N VAL A 291 -11.85 12.26 -13.49
CA VAL A 291 -10.42 12.11 -13.78
C VAL A 291 -9.94 13.35 -14.53
N ILE A 292 -8.93 14.05 -13.99
CA ILE A 292 -8.45 15.32 -14.53
C ILE A 292 -7.25 15.11 -15.47
N GLY A 293 -6.35 14.19 -15.12
CA GLY A 293 -5.13 13.96 -15.89
C GLY A 293 -4.27 12.87 -15.24
N THR A 294 -2.97 13.03 -15.32
CA THR A 294 -2.00 12.16 -14.66
C THR A 294 -1.18 12.94 -13.65
N THR A 295 -0.65 12.27 -12.64
CA THR A 295 0.23 12.87 -11.62
C THR A 295 1.58 13.32 -12.18
N LEU A 296 1.89 12.98 -13.43
CA LEU A 296 3.13 13.41 -14.11
C LEU A 296 3.12 14.87 -14.55
N ASP A 297 1.95 15.52 -14.56
CA ASP A 297 1.83 16.98 -14.77
C ASP A 297 1.85 17.69 -13.40
N GLU A 298 3.04 18.00 -12.91
CA GLU A 298 3.28 18.63 -11.62
C GLU A 298 2.53 19.95 -11.43
N LYS A 299 2.40 20.75 -12.51
CA LYS A 299 1.68 22.04 -12.45
C LYS A 299 0.19 21.85 -12.34
N LEU A 300 -0.36 20.88 -13.08
CA LEU A 300 -1.77 20.53 -13.02
C LEU A 300 -2.11 19.97 -11.62
N TYR A 301 -1.26 19.09 -11.11
CA TYR A 301 -1.37 18.53 -9.77
C TYR A 301 -1.48 19.62 -8.70
N LEU A 302 -0.48 20.49 -8.61
CA LEU A 302 -0.46 21.60 -7.64
C LEU A 302 -1.62 22.59 -7.84
N ALA A 303 -2.04 22.82 -9.08
CA ALA A 303 -3.15 23.72 -9.37
C ALA A 303 -4.48 23.16 -8.83
N PHE A 304 -4.72 21.85 -8.94
CA PHE A 304 -5.93 21.21 -8.40
C PHE A 304 -5.90 21.09 -6.88
N GLU A 305 -4.75 20.83 -6.25
CA GLU A 305 -4.59 20.90 -4.79
C GLU A 305 -5.01 22.27 -4.22
N ILE A 306 -4.50 23.34 -4.86
CA ILE A 306 -4.82 24.72 -4.45
C ILE A 306 -6.30 25.02 -4.74
N LEU A 307 -6.83 24.56 -5.87
CA LEU A 307 -8.21 24.83 -6.30
C LEU A 307 -9.21 24.13 -5.37
N ASP A 308 -8.96 22.87 -5.03
CA ASP A 308 -9.80 22.12 -4.07
C ASP A 308 -9.87 22.87 -2.74
N TYR A 309 -8.73 23.20 -2.17
CA TYR A 309 -8.68 23.96 -0.92
C TYR A 309 -9.47 25.28 -1.03
N ALA A 310 -9.23 26.07 -2.09
CA ALA A 310 -9.84 27.38 -2.24
C ALA A 310 -11.37 27.33 -2.45
N LEU A 311 -11.88 26.29 -3.13
CA LEU A 311 -13.28 26.16 -3.47
C LEU A 311 -14.13 25.43 -2.40
N LEU A 312 -13.54 24.46 -1.70
CA LEU A 312 -14.27 23.52 -0.84
C LEU A 312 -13.82 23.55 0.61
N SER A 313 -12.53 23.73 0.90
CA SER A 313 -11.97 23.48 2.25
C SER A 313 -11.65 24.76 3.03
N ALA A 314 -11.35 25.88 2.37
CA ALA A 314 -11.03 27.14 3.01
C ALA A 314 -12.23 27.73 3.77
N PRO A 315 -12.01 28.48 4.88
CA PRO A 315 -13.09 29.20 5.54
C PRO A 315 -13.86 30.12 4.57
N GLY A 316 -15.17 29.89 4.41
CA GLY A 316 -16.00 30.64 3.48
C GLY A 316 -15.84 30.25 2.01
N ALA A 317 -15.28 29.06 1.74
CA ALA A 317 -15.09 28.53 0.39
C ALA A 317 -16.34 28.69 -0.49
N PRO A 318 -16.22 29.30 -1.68
CA PRO A 318 -17.38 29.77 -2.43
C PRO A 318 -18.26 28.63 -2.97
N LEU A 319 -17.67 27.51 -3.40
CA LEU A 319 -18.42 26.37 -3.91
C LEU A 319 -19.16 25.66 -2.79
N LYS A 320 -18.48 25.36 -1.68
CA LYS A 320 -19.13 24.79 -0.48
C LYS A 320 -20.30 25.64 -0.02
N LYS A 321 -20.10 26.96 0.07
CA LYS A 321 -21.16 27.89 0.47
C LYS A 321 -22.33 27.87 -0.52
N ALA A 322 -22.08 27.92 -1.81
CA ALA A 322 -23.13 27.93 -2.83
C ALA A 322 -23.98 26.64 -2.80
N LEU A 323 -23.36 25.49 -2.60
CA LEU A 323 -24.06 24.20 -2.50
C LEU A 323 -24.89 24.09 -1.20
N LEU A 324 -24.36 24.55 -0.08
CA LEU A 324 -25.12 24.63 1.19
C LEU A 324 -26.31 25.59 1.08
N ASP A 325 -26.11 26.78 0.53
CA ASP A 325 -27.18 27.77 0.31
C ASP A 325 -28.28 27.26 -0.65
N ALA A 326 -27.91 26.38 -1.60
CA ALA A 326 -28.84 25.72 -2.51
C ALA A 326 -29.58 24.53 -1.86
N GLY A 327 -29.23 24.12 -0.64
CA GLY A 327 -29.84 22.99 0.07
C GLY A 327 -29.57 21.63 -0.57
N VAL A 328 -28.43 21.47 -1.26
CA VAL A 328 -28.08 20.21 -1.94
C VAL A 328 -27.72 19.10 -0.96
N GLY A 329 -27.21 19.45 0.22
CA GLY A 329 -26.84 18.47 1.26
C GLY A 329 -26.70 19.12 2.64
N LYS A 330 -26.58 18.29 3.66
CA LYS A 330 -26.33 18.71 5.05
C LYS A 330 -24.87 19.07 5.28
N ASP A 331 -23.97 18.35 4.60
CA ASP A 331 -22.54 18.64 4.56
C ASP A 331 -22.03 18.51 3.13
N ILE A 332 -21.02 19.30 2.82
CA ILE A 332 -20.36 19.34 1.50
C ILE A 332 -18.85 19.24 1.75
N SER A 333 -18.26 18.25 1.15
CA SER A 333 -16.80 18.04 1.13
C SER A 333 -16.31 17.78 -0.29
N GLY A 334 -15.04 17.84 -0.49
CA GLY A 334 -14.38 17.43 -1.71
C GLY A 334 -12.93 17.14 -1.44
N SER A 335 -12.32 16.37 -2.32
CA SER A 335 -10.89 16.05 -2.31
C SER A 335 -10.34 16.03 -3.73
N TYR A 336 -9.06 16.26 -3.84
CA TYR A 336 -8.27 15.96 -5.02
C TYR A 336 -7.27 14.88 -4.65
N ASP A 337 -7.38 13.72 -5.27
CA ASP A 337 -6.56 12.55 -5.00
C ASP A 337 -5.68 12.23 -6.22
N ASN A 338 -4.47 11.68 -5.96
CA ASN A 338 -3.46 11.35 -6.97
C ASN A 338 -3.04 9.88 -6.95
#